data_71a283d99abd7e9e9b4e1304d9b38b90
#
_entry.id   71a283d99abd7e9e9b4e1304d9b38b90
#
_cell.length_a   1.000
_cell.length_b   1.000
_cell.length_c   1.000
_cell.angle_alpha   90.00
_cell.angle_beta   90.00
_cell.angle_gamma   90.00
#
_symmetry.space_group_name_H-M   'P 1'
#
loop_
_entity.id
_entity.type
_entity.pdbx_description
1 polymer ?
#
loop_
_entity_poly.entity_id
_entity_poly.type
_entity_poly.pdbx_seq_one_letter_code
_entity_poly.pdbx_strand_id
1 'polypeptide(L)'
;MIEFKNVYKTYPNGFTALKNINLQIEQGEFVAIIGLSGAGKSTILRCINRMHDITKGELTVDGVDVDSLRGKELRRYRRKVGMIFQSFNLVTRSTAIKNVLTADVPDMPFLKVLFGVFSKEQKMRALESLDKVGILDKAYTRCDQLSGGQQQRVALARTLNQNPKIILADEPVASLDPITAKQVMQDFVRINKEYKISILLNIHHVDLALKYCDRVIGIRAGEIVFDGPASTITQEQIDEVYNGTKVPTMGEGESEAPIVGGSEG
;
A
#
# COMPACT_ATOMS: atom_id res chain seq x y z
N MET A 1 12.86 -4.27 10.16
CA MET A 1 13.22 -2.85 10.32
C MET A 1 13.53 -2.25 8.96
N ILE A 2 13.02 -1.05 8.66
CA ILE A 2 13.36 -0.28 7.44
C ILE A 2 14.10 0.97 7.90
N GLU A 3 15.23 1.29 7.27
CA GLU A 3 16.02 2.45 7.63
C GLU A 3 16.47 3.23 6.39
N PHE A 4 16.17 4.53 6.39
CA PHE A 4 16.64 5.51 5.43
C PHE A 4 17.67 6.42 6.12
N LYS A 5 18.85 6.59 5.52
CA LYS A 5 19.91 7.51 5.98
C LYS A 5 20.27 8.48 4.87
N ASN A 6 19.92 9.75 5.05
CA ASN A 6 20.20 10.84 4.12
C ASN A 6 19.81 10.50 2.67
N VAL A 7 18.63 9.90 2.49
CA VAL A 7 18.20 9.40 1.17
C VAL A 7 17.64 10.52 0.31
N TYR A 8 18.12 10.55 -0.92
CA TYR A 8 17.63 11.40 -2.00
C TYR A 8 17.14 10.57 -3.17
N LYS A 9 16.08 11.05 -3.83
CA LYS A 9 15.63 10.51 -5.11
C LYS A 9 15.39 11.62 -6.11
N THR A 10 16.24 11.68 -7.13
CA THR A 10 16.07 12.57 -8.27
C THR A 10 15.77 11.72 -9.52
N TYR A 11 14.74 12.10 -10.26
CA TYR A 11 14.38 11.46 -11.52
C TYR A 11 15.22 12.00 -12.70
N PRO A 12 15.29 11.27 -13.85
CA PRO A 12 16.09 11.71 -15.01
C PRO A 12 15.72 13.09 -15.56
N ASN A 13 14.48 13.55 -15.35
CA ASN A 13 14.01 14.88 -15.74
C ASN A 13 14.48 16.00 -14.79
N GLY A 14 15.33 15.71 -13.82
CA GLY A 14 15.83 16.67 -12.82
C GLY A 14 14.93 16.89 -11.60
N PHE A 15 13.71 16.32 -11.59
CA PHE A 15 12.80 16.47 -10.45
C PHE A 15 13.29 15.65 -9.25
N THR A 16 13.53 16.31 -8.12
CA THR A 16 13.92 15.66 -6.86
C THR A 16 12.67 15.40 -6.00
N ALA A 17 12.27 14.14 -5.95
CA ALA A 17 11.08 13.68 -5.25
C ALA A 17 11.30 13.37 -3.77
N LEU A 18 12.54 13.02 -3.37
CA LEU A 18 12.91 12.80 -1.96
C LEU A 18 14.18 13.58 -1.68
N LYS A 19 14.19 14.30 -0.54
CA LYS A 19 15.28 15.17 -0.11
C LYS A 19 15.63 14.86 1.32
N ASN A 20 16.84 14.34 1.53
CA ASN A 20 17.41 14.08 2.85
C ASN A 20 16.47 13.29 3.78
N ILE A 21 15.84 12.23 3.24
CA ILE A 21 14.96 11.38 4.04
C ILE A 21 15.79 10.61 5.07
N ASN A 22 15.47 10.81 6.33
CA ASN A 22 15.96 10.05 7.48
C ASN A 22 14.73 9.47 8.18
N LEU A 23 14.59 8.15 8.16
CA LEU A 23 13.40 7.46 8.64
C LEU A 23 13.76 6.07 9.12
N GLN A 24 13.24 5.67 10.25
CA GLN A 24 13.35 4.32 10.79
C GLN A 24 11.96 3.78 11.10
N ILE A 25 11.65 2.58 10.61
CA ILE A 25 10.38 1.90 10.84
C ILE A 25 10.69 0.54 11.44
N GLU A 26 10.13 0.28 12.61
CA GLU A 26 10.37 -0.96 13.34
C GLU A 26 9.49 -2.11 12.81
N GLN A 27 9.86 -3.32 13.20
CA GLN A 27 9.07 -4.50 12.82
C GLN A 27 7.71 -4.48 13.50
N GLY A 28 6.65 -4.72 12.71
CA GLY A 28 5.28 -4.80 13.19
C GLY A 28 4.57 -3.45 13.31
N GLU A 29 5.22 -2.33 13.00
CA GLU A 29 4.55 -1.02 12.99
C GLU A 29 3.49 -0.92 11.89
N PHE A 30 2.41 -0.22 12.19
CA PHE A 30 1.39 0.16 11.23
C PHE A 30 1.46 1.68 11.00
N VAL A 31 2.03 2.09 9.87
CA VAL A 31 2.43 3.47 9.56
C VAL A 31 1.64 4.01 8.38
N ALA A 32 1.09 5.21 8.53
CA ALA A 32 0.53 5.98 7.42
C ALA A 32 1.50 7.06 6.94
N ILE A 33 1.64 7.22 5.63
CA ILE A 33 2.35 8.32 5.01
C ILE A 33 1.31 9.27 4.41
N ILE A 34 1.28 10.52 4.90
CA ILE A 34 0.33 11.55 4.48
C ILE A 34 1.04 12.73 3.82
N GLY A 35 0.29 13.56 3.08
CA GLY A 35 0.79 14.76 2.39
C GLY A 35 0.10 14.98 1.05
N LEU A 36 0.37 16.11 0.43
CA LEU A 36 -0.20 16.49 -0.86
C LEU A 36 0.18 15.50 -1.99
N SER A 37 -0.61 15.51 -3.07
CA SER A 37 -0.24 14.80 -4.30
C SER A 37 1.12 15.33 -4.81
N GLY A 38 2.00 14.40 -5.23
CA GLY A 38 3.36 14.76 -5.65
C GLY A 38 4.37 15.02 -4.53
N ALA A 39 3.99 14.97 -3.25
CA ALA A 39 4.90 15.22 -2.12
C ALA A 39 6.05 14.21 -1.96
N GLY A 40 6.00 13.04 -2.64
CA GLY A 40 7.02 12.00 -2.54
C GLY A 40 6.56 10.69 -1.89
N LYS A 41 5.31 10.60 -1.41
CA LYS A 41 4.76 9.44 -0.68
C LYS A 41 4.95 8.10 -1.42
N SER A 42 4.42 7.99 -2.64
CA SER A 42 4.56 6.77 -3.47
C SER A 42 6.03 6.48 -3.83
N THR A 43 6.87 7.52 -3.90
CA THR A 43 8.30 7.35 -4.17
C THR A 43 9.01 6.64 -3.02
N ILE A 44 8.67 6.95 -1.75
CA ILE A 44 9.21 6.21 -0.58
C ILE A 44 8.87 4.72 -0.69
N LEU A 45 7.58 4.37 -0.89
CA LEU A 45 7.17 2.97 -1.00
C LEU A 45 7.88 2.26 -2.16
N ARG A 46 8.02 2.93 -3.30
CA ARG A 46 8.67 2.37 -4.49
C ARG A 46 10.19 2.23 -4.33
N CYS A 47 10.85 3.05 -3.52
CA CYS A 47 12.24 2.85 -3.14
C CYS A 47 12.38 1.63 -2.23
N ILE A 48 11.53 1.47 -1.21
CA ILE A 48 11.56 0.29 -0.32
C ILE A 48 11.40 -1.00 -1.13
N ASN A 49 10.46 -1.07 -2.08
CA ASN A 49 10.28 -2.25 -2.94
C ASN A 49 11.28 -2.34 -4.09
N ARG A 50 12.27 -1.43 -4.16
CA ARG A 50 13.29 -1.41 -5.22
C ARG A 50 12.70 -1.30 -6.63
N MET A 51 11.51 -0.67 -6.77
CA MET A 51 10.96 -0.26 -8.07
C MET A 51 11.65 1.00 -8.59
N HIS A 52 12.12 1.84 -7.66
CA HIS A 52 12.97 2.99 -7.93
C HIS A 52 14.27 2.87 -7.15
N ASP A 53 15.37 3.17 -7.82
CA ASP A 53 16.68 3.30 -7.19
C ASP A 53 16.75 4.63 -6.45
N ILE A 54 17.41 4.66 -5.31
CA ILE A 54 17.77 5.92 -4.65
C ILE A 54 18.91 6.60 -5.46
N THR A 55 19.05 7.91 -5.30
CA THR A 55 20.12 8.67 -5.99
C THR A 55 21.32 8.90 -5.09
N LYS A 56 21.09 9.08 -3.79
CA LYS A 56 22.10 9.24 -2.74
C LYS A 56 21.56 8.72 -1.43
N GLY A 57 22.46 8.45 -0.47
CA GLY A 57 22.14 7.95 0.86
C GLY A 57 22.18 6.44 0.93
N GLU A 58 21.58 5.90 1.98
CA GLU A 58 21.52 4.46 2.25
C GLU A 58 20.08 4.06 2.58
N LEU A 59 19.62 2.95 2.00
CA LEU A 59 18.32 2.34 2.31
C LEU A 59 18.53 0.87 2.66
N THR A 60 18.24 0.52 3.90
CA THR A 60 18.34 -0.87 4.36
C THR A 60 16.98 -1.40 4.83
N VAL A 61 16.75 -2.68 4.60
CA VAL A 61 15.58 -3.41 5.09
C VAL A 61 16.05 -4.73 5.70
N ASP A 62 15.75 -4.95 6.98
CA ASP A 62 16.28 -6.07 7.77
C ASP A 62 17.83 -6.19 7.68
N GLY A 63 18.53 -5.05 7.67
CA GLY A 63 19.99 -4.99 7.55
C GLY A 63 20.54 -5.28 6.15
N VAL A 64 19.67 -5.46 5.16
CA VAL A 64 20.06 -5.68 3.75
C VAL A 64 20.03 -4.34 3.02
N ASP A 65 21.15 -3.97 2.41
CA ASP A 65 21.20 -2.83 1.48
C ASP A 65 20.34 -3.11 0.24
N VAL A 66 19.22 -2.39 0.14
CA VAL A 66 18.23 -2.58 -0.92
C VAL A 66 18.79 -2.21 -2.29
N ASP A 67 19.70 -1.21 -2.33
CA ASP A 67 20.22 -0.69 -3.60
C ASP A 67 21.26 -1.63 -4.23
N SER A 68 21.88 -2.50 -3.44
CA SER A 68 22.82 -3.52 -3.93
C SER A 68 22.15 -4.71 -4.60
N LEU A 69 20.86 -4.97 -4.31
CA LEU A 69 20.16 -6.18 -4.76
C LEU A 69 19.96 -6.26 -6.27
N ARG A 70 20.22 -7.45 -6.86
CA ARG A 70 20.04 -7.73 -8.29
C ARG A 70 19.48 -9.16 -8.52
N GLY A 71 18.90 -9.37 -9.66
CA GLY A 71 18.52 -10.68 -10.18
C GLY A 71 17.69 -11.52 -9.20
N LYS A 72 18.21 -12.70 -8.81
CA LYS A 72 17.53 -13.64 -7.91
C LYS A 72 17.37 -13.11 -6.49
N GLU A 73 18.35 -12.34 -6.00
CA GLU A 73 18.30 -11.74 -4.64
C GLU A 73 17.21 -10.69 -4.55
N LEU A 74 17.10 -9.80 -5.53
CA LEU A 74 16.02 -8.82 -5.64
C LEU A 74 14.64 -9.50 -5.70
N ARG A 75 14.53 -10.62 -6.43
CA ARG A 75 13.28 -11.40 -6.49
C ARG A 75 12.91 -11.98 -5.13
N ARG A 76 13.87 -12.56 -4.39
CA ARG A 76 13.66 -13.07 -3.03
C ARG A 76 13.28 -11.97 -2.06
N TYR A 77 13.93 -10.81 -2.18
CA TYR A 77 13.62 -9.62 -1.39
C TYR A 77 12.17 -9.19 -1.59
N ARG A 78 11.72 -9.02 -2.85
CA ARG A 78 10.35 -8.61 -3.18
C ARG A 78 9.27 -9.59 -2.72
N ARG A 79 9.61 -10.83 -2.41
CA ARG A 79 8.67 -11.76 -1.76
C ARG A 79 8.44 -11.40 -0.30
N LYS A 80 9.47 -10.87 0.38
CA LYS A 80 9.36 -10.43 1.78
C LYS A 80 8.71 -9.05 1.91
N VAL A 81 8.71 -8.27 0.83
CA VAL A 81 8.15 -6.91 0.77
C VAL A 81 7.02 -6.90 -0.26
N GLY A 82 5.82 -7.20 0.20
CA GLY A 82 4.62 -7.20 -0.63
C GLY A 82 4.21 -5.78 -1.01
N MET A 83 3.64 -5.61 -2.22
CA MET A 83 3.18 -4.31 -2.70
C MET A 83 1.74 -4.40 -3.21
N ILE A 84 0.88 -3.51 -2.71
CA ILE A 84 -0.49 -3.31 -3.15
C ILE A 84 -0.54 -1.95 -3.84
N PHE A 85 -1.07 -1.91 -5.05
CA PHE A 85 -1.16 -0.72 -5.88
C PHE A 85 -2.59 -0.17 -5.90
N GLN A 86 -2.75 1.11 -6.16
CA GLN A 86 -4.02 1.81 -6.27
C GLN A 86 -5.01 1.13 -7.24
N SER A 87 -4.53 0.63 -8.37
CA SER A 87 -5.36 -0.04 -9.39
C SER A 87 -5.53 -1.55 -9.18
N PHE A 88 -5.24 -2.08 -7.96
CA PHE A 88 -5.30 -3.49 -7.57
C PHE A 88 -4.40 -4.43 -8.40
N ASN A 89 -4.11 -4.12 -9.64
CA ASN A 89 -3.31 -4.90 -10.61
C ASN A 89 -3.73 -6.38 -10.67
N LEU A 90 -5.04 -6.62 -10.75
CA LEU A 90 -5.62 -7.94 -10.91
C LEU A 90 -5.81 -8.27 -12.39
N VAL A 91 -5.68 -9.56 -12.71
CA VAL A 91 -6.13 -10.09 -14.01
C VAL A 91 -7.65 -10.20 -13.93
N THR A 92 -8.36 -9.18 -14.44
CA THR A 92 -9.80 -8.98 -14.23
C THR A 92 -10.67 -10.12 -14.74
N ARG A 93 -10.33 -10.70 -15.90
CA ARG A 93 -11.03 -11.85 -16.50
C ARG A 93 -10.67 -13.19 -15.87
N SER A 94 -9.85 -13.21 -14.82
CA SER A 94 -9.47 -14.42 -14.07
C SER A 94 -10.17 -14.47 -12.72
N THR A 95 -10.26 -15.67 -12.11
CA THR A 95 -10.88 -15.85 -10.79
C THR A 95 -9.99 -15.29 -9.67
N ALA A 96 -10.58 -15.02 -8.50
CA ALA A 96 -9.88 -14.55 -7.32
C ALA A 96 -8.74 -15.49 -6.93
N ILE A 97 -8.99 -16.79 -6.82
CA ILE A 97 -7.94 -17.77 -6.49
C ILE A 97 -6.80 -17.78 -7.50
N LYS A 98 -7.08 -17.67 -8.81
CA LYS A 98 -6.03 -17.61 -9.83
C LYS A 98 -5.17 -16.36 -9.69
N ASN A 99 -5.77 -15.22 -9.34
CA ASN A 99 -5.04 -14.01 -9.03
C ASN A 99 -4.12 -14.18 -7.80
N VAL A 100 -4.60 -14.83 -6.74
CA VAL A 100 -3.77 -15.12 -5.55
C VAL A 100 -2.63 -16.07 -5.90
N LEU A 101 -2.87 -17.11 -6.68
CA LEU A 101 -1.86 -18.08 -7.14
C LEU A 101 -0.74 -17.45 -7.98
N THR A 102 -0.95 -16.28 -8.60
CA THR A 102 0.13 -15.58 -9.33
C THR A 102 1.30 -15.20 -8.42
N ALA A 103 1.09 -15.09 -7.11
CA ALA A 103 2.13 -14.84 -6.12
C ALA A 103 3.21 -15.94 -6.09
N ASP A 104 2.87 -17.18 -6.48
CA ASP A 104 3.80 -18.32 -6.53
C ASP A 104 4.58 -18.42 -7.85
N VAL A 105 4.11 -17.76 -8.91
CA VAL A 105 4.69 -17.85 -10.27
C VAL A 105 6.21 -17.59 -10.32
N PRO A 106 6.78 -16.62 -9.59
CA PRO A 106 8.21 -16.35 -9.64
C PRO A 106 9.12 -17.52 -9.24
N ASP A 107 8.60 -18.51 -8.49
CA ASP A 107 9.36 -19.68 -8.02
C ASP A 107 9.02 -20.96 -8.76
N MET A 108 8.08 -20.88 -9.70
CA MET A 108 7.63 -22.07 -10.45
C MET A 108 8.52 -22.33 -11.67
N PRO A 109 8.75 -23.62 -12.03
CA PRO A 109 9.33 -23.98 -13.31
C PRO A 109 8.51 -23.43 -14.48
N PHE A 110 9.18 -22.95 -15.53
CA PHE A 110 8.54 -22.33 -16.69
C PHE A 110 7.39 -23.16 -17.28
N LEU A 111 7.58 -24.47 -17.44
CA LEU A 111 6.54 -25.35 -18.00
C LEU A 111 5.29 -25.41 -17.13
N LYS A 112 5.43 -25.42 -15.79
CA LYS A 112 4.26 -25.39 -14.88
C LYS A 112 3.51 -24.06 -14.98
N VAL A 113 4.22 -22.95 -15.13
CA VAL A 113 3.61 -21.63 -15.33
C VAL A 113 2.86 -21.59 -16.66
N LEU A 114 3.49 -22.08 -17.75
CA LEU A 114 2.90 -22.07 -19.09
C LEU A 114 1.58 -22.84 -19.14
N PHE A 115 1.51 -23.99 -18.47
CA PHE A 115 0.29 -24.81 -18.41
C PHE A 115 -0.63 -24.48 -17.23
N GLY A 116 -0.30 -23.48 -16.40
CA GLY A 116 -1.10 -23.07 -15.26
C GLY A 116 -1.27 -24.16 -14.18
N VAL A 117 -0.26 -25.05 -14.02
CA VAL A 117 -0.31 -26.19 -13.12
C VAL A 117 0.21 -25.82 -11.75
N PHE A 118 -0.71 -25.62 -10.79
CA PHE A 118 -0.41 -25.36 -9.38
C PHE A 118 -0.61 -26.63 -8.53
N SER A 119 0.25 -26.84 -7.54
CA SER A 119 0.14 -27.98 -6.62
C SER A 119 -1.08 -27.82 -5.69
N LYS A 120 -1.46 -28.93 -5.02
CA LYS A 120 -2.54 -28.92 -4.02
C LYS A 120 -2.22 -27.96 -2.86
N GLU A 121 -0.98 -27.95 -2.40
CA GLU A 121 -0.49 -27.09 -1.32
C GLU A 121 -0.57 -25.60 -1.71
N GLN A 122 -0.21 -25.23 -2.95
CA GLN A 122 -0.33 -23.88 -3.45
C GLN A 122 -1.80 -23.42 -3.48
N LYS A 123 -2.70 -24.28 -3.97
CA LYS A 123 -4.14 -23.98 -3.98
C LYS A 123 -4.71 -23.83 -2.58
N MET A 124 -4.30 -24.67 -1.62
CA MET A 124 -4.74 -24.55 -0.23
C MET A 124 -4.26 -23.23 0.40
N ARG A 125 -2.97 -22.89 0.27
CA ARG A 125 -2.46 -21.59 0.76
C ARG A 125 -3.19 -20.40 0.13
N ALA A 126 -3.51 -20.46 -1.16
CA ALA A 126 -4.28 -19.40 -1.82
C ALA A 126 -5.70 -19.27 -1.25
N LEU A 127 -6.39 -20.39 -0.96
CA LEU A 127 -7.69 -20.39 -0.29
C LEU A 127 -7.59 -19.84 1.13
N GLU A 128 -6.60 -20.27 1.91
CA GLU A 128 -6.32 -19.73 3.25
C GLU A 128 -6.05 -18.21 3.22
N SER A 129 -5.34 -17.73 2.19
CA SER A 129 -5.10 -16.29 2.04
C SER A 129 -6.38 -15.52 1.71
N LEU A 130 -7.29 -16.10 0.95
CA LEU A 130 -8.63 -15.53 0.70
C LEU A 130 -9.51 -15.57 1.96
N ASP A 131 -9.41 -16.63 2.75
CA ASP A 131 -10.10 -16.73 4.04
C ASP A 131 -9.65 -15.66 5.02
N LYS A 132 -8.34 -15.46 5.14
CA LYS A 132 -7.74 -14.41 5.98
C LYS A 132 -8.27 -13.00 5.71
N VAL A 133 -8.76 -12.72 4.53
CA VAL A 133 -9.35 -11.43 4.15
C VAL A 133 -10.88 -11.50 4.01
N GLY A 134 -11.50 -12.61 4.44
CA GLY A 134 -12.96 -12.76 4.49
C GLY A 134 -13.64 -12.79 3.12
N ILE A 135 -12.99 -13.41 2.11
CA ILE A 135 -13.53 -13.49 0.74
C ILE A 135 -13.43 -14.91 0.13
N LEU A 136 -13.33 -15.92 0.99
CA LEU A 136 -13.20 -17.31 0.56
C LEU A 136 -14.40 -17.77 -0.32
N ASP A 137 -15.62 -17.30 -0.02
CA ASP A 137 -16.83 -17.60 -0.76
C ASP A 137 -16.78 -17.14 -2.23
N LYS A 138 -15.92 -16.17 -2.54
CA LYS A 138 -15.68 -15.63 -3.89
C LYS A 138 -14.45 -16.21 -4.58
N ALA A 139 -13.80 -17.25 -4.01
CA ALA A 139 -12.54 -17.79 -4.54
C ALA A 139 -12.59 -18.10 -6.03
N TYR A 140 -13.70 -18.61 -6.52
CA TYR A 140 -13.87 -19.00 -7.93
C TYR A 140 -14.64 -17.96 -8.78
N THR A 141 -15.00 -16.82 -8.20
CA THR A 141 -15.63 -15.70 -8.90
C THR A 141 -14.56 -14.93 -9.69
N ARG A 142 -14.88 -14.49 -10.90
CA ARG A 142 -14.00 -13.64 -11.72
C ARG A 142 -13.88 -12.25 -11.09
N CYS A 143 -12.67 -11.68 -11.16
CA CYS A 143 -12.41 -10.40 -10.51
C CYS A 143 -13.19 -9.22 -11.13
N ASP A 144 -13.56 -9.28 -12.41
CA ASP A 144 -14.43 -8.28 -13.04
C ASP A 144 -15.89 -8.30 -12.55
N GLN A 145 -16.30 -9.34 -11.82
CA GLN A 145 -17.62 -9.47 -11.20
C GLN A 145 -17.61 -9.10 -9.69
N LEU A 146 -16.45 -8.72 -9.17
CA LEU A 146 -16.28 -8.34 -7.77
C LEU A 146 -16.39 -6.83 -7.59
N SER A 147 -16.94 -6.38 -6.44
CA SER A 147 -16.90 -4.97 -6.06
C SER A 147 -15.45 -4.49 -5.85
N GLY A 148 -15.22 -3.17 -5.87
CA GLY A 148 -13.90 -2.58 -5.64
C GLY A 148 -13.24 -3.06 -4.34
N GLY A 149 -13.99 -3.08 -3.24
CA GLY A 149 -13.51 -3.59 -1.95
C GLY A 149 -13.19 -5.09 -1.98
N GLN A 150 -13.98 -5.89 -2.70
CA GLN A 150 -13.67 -7.31 -2.90
C GLN A 150 -12.41 -7.49 -3.75
N GLN A 151 -12.23 -6.70 -4.80
CA GLN A 151 -10.99 -6.71 -5.60
C GLN A 151 -9.79 -6.31 -4.76
N GLN A 152 -9.91 -5.30 -3.88
CA GLN A 152 -8.85 -4.92 -2.95
C GLN A 152 -8.49 -6.07 -2.00
N ARG A 153 -9.47 -6.78 -1.46
CA ARG A 153 -9.24 -7.97 -0.63
C ARG A 153 -8.52 -9.08 -1.41
N VAL A 154 -8.85 -9.30 -2.68
CA VAL A 154 -8.10 -10.24 -3.54
C VAL A 154 -6.64 -9.80 -3.70
N ALA A 155 -6.37 -8.50 -3.91
CA ALA A 155 -5.01 -7.97 -4.00
C ALA A 155 -4.25 -8.16 -2.67
N LEU A 156 -4.92 -7.95 -1.54
CA LEU A 156 -4.36 -8.18 -0.20
C LEU A 156 -4.09 -9.68 0.04
N ALA A 157 -5.04 -10.58 -0.32
CA ALA A 157 -4.84 -12.02 -0.24
C ALA A 157 -3.66 -12.49 -1.10
N ARG A 158 -3.51 -11.97 -2.32
CA ARG A 158 -2.36 -12.25 -3.20
C ARG A 158 -1.04 -11.84 -2.53
N THR A 159 -1.03 -10.71 -1.85
CA THR A 159 0.15 -10.23 -1.13
C THR A 159 0.46 -11.13 0.06
N LEU A 160 -0.56 -11.51 0.85
CA LEU A 160 -0.40 -12.44 1.98
C LEU A 160 0.09 -13.83 1.56
N ASN A 161 -0.30 -14.31 0.38
CA ASN A 161 0.14 -15.61 -0.15
C ASN A 161 1.67 -15.69 -0.37
N GLN A 162 2.35 -14.54 -0.46
CA GLN A 162 3.81 -14.45 -0.51
C GLN A 162 4.47 -14.67 0.86
N ASN A 163 3.70 -14.69 1.95
CA ASN A 163 4.17 -14.68 3.33
C ASN A 163 5.13 -13.50 3.61
N PRO A 164 4.70 -12.24 3.37
CA PRO A 164 5.55 -11.08 3.48
C PRO A 164 5.84 -10.73 4.93
N LYS A 165 6.98 -10.07 5.18
CA LYS A 165 7.29 -9.40 6.46
C LYS A 165 6.79 -7.96 6.49
N ILE A 166 6.69 -7.35 5.32
CA ILE A 166 6.31 -5.95 5.11
C ILE A 166 5.27 -5.90 4.00
N ILE A 167 4.20 -5.14 4.22
CA ILE A 167 3.22 -4.78 3.20
C ILE A 167 3.30 -3.28 2.96
N LEU A 168 3.53 -2.91 1.72
CA LEU A 168 3.47 -1.55 1.22
C LEU A 168 2.16 -1.38 0.47
N ALA A 169 1.38 -0.35 0.76
CA ALA A 169 0.13 -0.10 0.06
C ALA A 169 0.04 1.36 -0.42
N ASP A 170 0.04 1.53 -1.73
CA ASP A 170 -0.01 2.83 -2.40
C ASP A 170 -1.49 3.15 -2.70
N GLU A 171 -2.10 4.02 -1.89
CA GLU A 171 -3.50 4.46 -1.96
C GLU A 171 -4.54 3.31 -2.00
N PRO A 172 -4.50 2.39 -1.05
CA PRO A 172 -5.28 1.15 -1.14
C PRO A 172 -6.80 1.34 -1.04
N VAL A 173 -7.28 2.53 -0.68
CA VAL A 173 -8.70 2.84 -0.47
C VAL A 173 -9.20 4.02 -1.31
N ALA A 174 -8.37 4.61 -2.17
CA ALA A 174 -8.67 5.86 -2.89
C ALA A 174 -9.89 5.77 -3.84
N SER A 175 -10.20 4.58 -4.36
CA SER A 175 -11.31 4.36 -5.30
C SER A 175 -12.51 3.66 -4.66
N LEU A 176 -12.56 3.59 -3.31
CA LEU A 176 -13.61 2.90 -2.57
C LEU A 176 -14.57 3.89 -1.92
N ASP A 177 -15.82 3.49 -1.77
CA ASP A 177 -16.78 4.23 -0.97
C ASP A 177 -16.38 4.23 0.52
N PRO A 178 -16.87 5.20 1.34
CA PRO A 178 -16.44 5.36 2.73
C PRO A 178 -16.65 4.13 3.62
N ILE A 179 -17.71 3.37 3.38
CA ILE A 179 -18.02 2.18 4.19
C ILE A 179 -17.03 1.07 3.86
N THR A 180 -16.84 0.80 2.58
CA THR A 180 -15.90 -0.21 2.08
C THR A 180 -14.45 0.13 2.45
N ALA A 181 -14.05 1.41 2.36
CA ALA A 181 -12.74 1.86 2.76
C ALA A 181 -12.45 1.58 4.24
N LYS A 182 -13.42 1.86 5.14
CA LYS A 182 -13.30 1.53 6.57
C LYS A 182 -13.13 0.03 6.81
N GLN A 183 -13.86 -0.82 6.07
CA GLN A 183 -13.72 -2.28 6.17
C GLN A 183 -12.35 -2.76 5.74
N VAL A 184 -11.82 -2.24 4.62
CA VAL A 184 -10.47 -2.57 4.14
C VAL A 184 -9.40 -2.10 5.13
N MET A 185 -9.55 -0.91 5.74
CA MET A 185 -8.63 -0.46 6.80
C MET A 185 -8.66 -1.39 8.02
N GLN A 186 -9.84 -1.88 8.41
CA GLN A 186 -9.96 -2.88 9.49
C GLN A 186 -9.26 -4.20 9.14
N ASP A 187 -9.32 -4.65 7.87
CA ASP A 187 -8.58 -5.82 7.40
C ASP A 187 -7.06 -5.61 7.55
N PHE A 188 -6.53 -4.42 7.21
CA PHE A 188 -5.12 -4.08 7.44
C PHE A 188 -4.74 -4.11 8.93
N VAL A 189 -5.55 -3.50 9.80
CA VAL A 189 -5.34 -3.52 11.27
C VAL A 189 -5.28 -4.96 11.78
N ARG A 190 -6.24 -5.79 11.39
CA ARG A 190 -6.30 -7.19 11.79
C ARG A 190 -5.05 -7.96 11.34
N ILE A 191 -4.67 -7.82 10.08
CA ILE A 191 -3.48 -8.47 9.51
C ILE A 191 -2.21 -8.03 10.24
N ASN A 192 -2.03 -6.74 10.50
CA ASN A 192 -0.89 -6.24 11.26
C ASN A 192 -0.82 -6.87 12.65
N LYS A 193 -1.95 -6.87 13.40
CA LYS A 193 -2.00 -7.36 14.78
C LYS A 193 -1.85 -8.87 14.88
N GLU A 194 -2.51 -9.65 14.01
CA GLU A 194 -2.50 -11.11 14.06
C GLU A 194 -1.19 -11.70 13.54
N TYR A 195 -0.65 -11.15 12.44
CA TYR A 195 0.53 -11.74 11.77
C TYR A 195 1.84 -10.99 12.06
N LYS A 196 1.79 -9.85 12.80
CA LYS A 196 2.96 -9.01 13.11
C LYS A 196 3.70 -8.53 11.86
N ILE A 197 2.97 -8.34 10.77
CA ILE A 197 3.49 -7.81 9.51
C ILE A 197 3.56 -6.29 9.62
N SER A 198 4.71 -5.69 9.31
CA SER A 198 4.82 -4.23 9.20
C SER A 198 4.01 -3.74 8.01
N ILE A 199 3.22 -2.69 8.19
CA ILE A 199 2.38 -2.15 7.12
C ILE A 199 2.66 -0.66 6.95
N LEU A 200 2.98 -0.25 5.72
CA LEU A 200 3.14 1.14 5.34
C LEU A 200 2.08 1.49 4.30
N LEU A 201 1.22 2.43 4.65
CA LEU A 201 0.18 2.94 3.76
C LEU A 201 0.53 4.33 3.27
N ASN A 202 0.51 4.55 1.96
CA ASN A 202 0.31 5.89 1.42
C ASN A 202 -1.21 6.13 1.37
N ILE A 203 -1.70 7.15 2.06
CA ILE A 203 -3.12 7.42 2.17
C ILE A 203 -3.40 8.92 2.07
N HIS A 204 -4.44 9.29 1.32
CA HIS A 204 -4.87 10.68 1.19
C HIS A 204 -5.82 11.11 2.31
N HIS A 205 -6.65 10.20 2.80
CA HIS A 205 -7.66 10.47 3.82
C HIS A 205 -7.05 10.47 5.22
N VAL A 206 -6.79 11.67 5.75
CA VAL A 206 -6.11 11.86 7.05
C VAL A 206 -6.90 11.26 8.21
N ASP A 207 -8.22 11.37 8.19
CA ASP A 207 -9.12 10.78 9.19
C ASP A 207 -8.96 9.26 9.31
N LEU A 208 -8.76 8.56 8.18
CA LEU A 208 -8.47 7.13 8.18
C LEU A 208 -7.06 6.83 8.72
N ALA A 209 -6.06 7.65 8.35
CA ALA A 209 -4.71 7.50 8.88
C ALA A 209 -4.69 7.63 10.40
N LEU A 210 -5.30 8.69 10.95
CA LEU A 210 -5.34 8.95 12.38
C LEU A 210 -6.16 7.91 13.17
N LYS A 211 -7.18 7.36 12.54
CA LYS A 211 -8.07 6.39 13.19
C LYS A 211 -7.50 4.98 13.26
N TYR A 212 -6.75 4.56 12.24
CA TYR A 212 -6.40 3.14 12.06
C TYR A 212 -4.91 2.85 12.19
N CYS A 213 -4.02 3.84 11.97
CA CYS A 213 -2.58 3.64 12.04
C CYS A 213 -2.02 4.06 13.39
N ASP A 214 -0.94 3.41 13.82
CA ASP A 214 -0.29 3.71 15.09
C ASP A 214 0.61 4.94 14.99
N ARG A 215 1.22 5.17 13.81
CA ARG A 215 2.18 6.24 13.53
C ARG A 215 1.87 6.90 12.19
N VAL A 216 2.10 8.20 12.12
CA VAL A 216 1.91 8.99 10.91
C VAL A 216 3.22 9.69 10.55
N ILE A 217 3.55 9.66 9.25
CA ILE A 217 4.66 10.39 8.66
C ILE A 217 4.09 11.41 7.69
N GLY A 218 4.30 12.69 7.97
CA GLY A 218 3.90 13.80 7.11
C GLY A 218 5.02 14.19 6.15
N ILE A 219 4.72 14.18 4.84
CA ILE A 219 5.68 14.55 3.80
C ILE A 219 5.19 15.77 3.04
N ARG A 220 6.09 16.77 2.90
CA ARG A 220 5.89 17.99 2.13
C ARG A 220 7.09 18.24 1.23
N ALA A 221 6.84 18.40 -0.07
CA ALA A 221 7.86 18.74 -1.09
C ALA A 221 9.12 17.86 -1.06
N GLY A 222 8.96 16.57 -0.71
CA GLY A 222 10.03 15.59 -0.68
C GLY A 222 10.76 15.48 0.66
N GLU A 223 10.32 16.18 1.70
CA GLU A 223 10.93 16.20 3.03
C GLU A 223 9.94 15.69 4.08
N ILE A 224 10.43 15.02 5.13
CA ILE A 224 9.60 14.65 6.29
C ILE A 224 9.46 15.91 7.16
N VAL A 225 8.22 16.35 7.38
CA VAL A 225 7.89 17.51 8.24
C VAL A 225 7.22 17.08 9.53
N PHE A 226 6.70 15.87 9.61
CA PHE A 226 6.16 15.25 10.82
C PHE A 226 6.48 13.77 10.86
N ASP A 227 6.80 13.25 12.03
CA ASP A 227 6.98 11.82 12.30
C ASP A 227 6.66 11.55 13.77
N GLY A 228 5.59 10.82 14.03
CA GLY A 228 5.15 10.53 15.38
C GLY A 228 3.87 9.70 15.48
N PRO A 229 3.43 9.39 16.72
CA PRO A 229 2.19 8.65 16.95
C PRO A 229 0.99 9.37 16.35
N ALA A 230 0.07 8.63 15.74
CA ALA A 230 -1.15 9.19 15.14
C ALA A 230 -2.03 9.94 16.17
N SER A 231 -1.95 9.56 17.45
CA SER A 231 -2.70 10.18 18.54
C SER A 231 -2.15 11.53 19.01
N THR A 232 -0.94 11.92 18.59
CA THR A 232 -0.25 13.13 19.09
C THR A 232 -0.14 14.24 18.04
N ILE A 233 -0.46 13.97 16.78
CA ILE A 233 -0.40 14.98 15.73
C ILE A 233 -1.45 16.08 15.98
N THR A 234 -1.04 17.34 15.94
CA THR A 234 -1.93 18.48 16.10
C THR A 234 -2.49 18.96 14.77
N GLN A 235 -3.56 19.77 14.82
CA GLN A 235 -4.13 20.37 13.61
C GLN A 235 -3.12 21.27 12.89
N GLU A 236 -2.31 22.03 13.64
CA GLU A 236 -1.27 22.88 13.06
C GLU A 236 -0.22 22.07 12.31
N GLN A 237 0.17 20.91 12.84
CA GLN A 237 1.10 19.99 12.16
C GLN A 237 0.50 19.38 10.90
N ILE A 238 -0.80 19.03 10.94
CA ILE A 238 -1.52 18.57 9.74
C ILE A 238 -1.56 19.70 8.71
N ASP A 239 -1.90 20.93 9.12
CA ASP A 239 -1.93 22.09 8.24
C ASP A 239 -0.54 22.38 7.65
N GLU A 240 0.53 22.16 8.40
CA GLU A 240 1.90 22.27 7.91
C GLU A 240 2.19 21.23 6.81
N VAL A 241 1.80 19.96 6.99
CA VAL A 241 1.95 18.90 5.99
C VAL A 241 1.22 19.24 4.70
N TYR A 242 0.02 19.85 4.82
CA TYR A 242 -0.83 20.21 3.67
C TYR A 242 -0.66 21.66 3.20
N ASN A 243 0.31 22.39 3.78
CA ASN A 243 0.62 23.78 3.43
C ASN A 243 -0.62 24.70 3.49
N GLY A 244 -1.46 24.50 4.50
CA GLY A 244 -2.70 25.26 4.72
C GLY A 244 -3.82 24.98 3.71
N THR A 245 -3.67 23.99 2.85
CA THR A 245 -4.77 23.55 1.94
C THR A 245 -5.76 22.65 2.68
N LYS A 246 -7.01 22.57 2.19
CA LYS A 246 -8.04 21.71 2.80
C LYS A 246 -7.55 20.27 2.88
N VAL A 247 -7.60 19.70 4.09
CA VAL A 247 -7.17 18.33 4.36
C VAL A 247 -8.22 17.35 3.83
N PRO A 248 -7.83 16.36 3.01
CA PRO A 248 -8.77 15.37 2.50
C PRO A 248 -9.26 14.44 3.61
N THR A 249 -10.59 14.36 3.79
CA THR A 249 -11.25 13.44 4.73
C THR A 249 -12.26 12.56 4.00
N MET A 250 -12.56 11.39 4.53
CA MET A 250 -13.49 10.42 3.96
C MET A 250 -14.90 10.56 4.56
N GLY A 251 -15.31 11.68 5.01
CA GLY A 251 -16.62 11.88 5.66
C GLY A 251 -17.46 13.02 5.10
N GLU A 252 -16.84 13.91 4.36
CA GLU A 252 -17.51 15.03 3.70
C GLU A 252 -17.73 14.69 2.22
N GLY A 253 -18.56 13.68 1.95
CA GLY A 253 -19.21 13.49 0.65
C GLY A 253 -20.23 14.59 0.48
N GLU A 254 -20.05 15.38 -0.57
CA GLU A 254 -20.92 16.39 -1.12
C GLU A 254 -22.41 16.22 -0.76
N SER A 255 -22.87 16.95 0.24
CA SER A 255 -24.26 17.39 0.33
C SER A 255 -24.27 18.85 -0.07
N GLU A 256 -25.07 19.12 -1.13
CA GLU A 256 -25.45 20.41 -1.69
C GLU A 256 -24.69 20.87 -2.93
N ALA A 257 -25.07 20.25 -4.07
CA ALA A 257 -25.19 21.02 -5.28
C ALA A 257 -26.38 21.99 -5.09
N PRO A 258 -26.25 23.28 -5.32
CA PRO A 258 -27.38 24.20 -5.26
C PRO A 258 -28.36 23.80 -6.38
N ILE A 259 -29.59 23.52 -6.00
CA ILE A 259 -30.72 23.39 -6.92
C ILE A 259 -30.88 24.76 -7.56
N VAL A 260 -30.43 24.89 -8.81
CA VAL A 260 -30.76 26.05 -9.62
C VAL A 260 -32.23 25.91 -9.94
N GLY A 261 -33.05 26.67 -9.22
CA GLY A 261 -34.47 26.80 -9.49
C GLY A 261 -34.66 27.38 -10.88
N GLY A 262 -35.27 26.59 -11.76
CA GLY A 262 -35.83 27.11 -13.01
C GLY A 262 -36.95 28.10 -12.69
N SER A 263 -36.71 29.37 -12.98
CA SER A 263 -37.82 30.34 -13.13
C SER A 263 -38.35 30.24 -14.54
N GLU A 264 -39.61 29.92 -14.58
CA GLU A 264 -40.49 30.11 -15.75
C GLU A 264 -40.41 31.56 -16.28
N GLY A 265 -40.51 31.71 -17.59
CA GLY A 265 -40.67 32.94 -18.32
C GLY A 265 -40.77 32.64 -19.81
#